data_a3fc5233050bad53aef5d2f38224e9bc
#
_entry.id   a3fc5233050bad53aef5d2f38224e9bc
#
_cell.length_a   1.000
_cell.length_b   1.000
_cell.length_c   1.000
_cell.angle_alpha   90.00
_cell.angle_beta   90.00
_cell.angle_gamma   90.00
#
_symmetry.space_group_name_H-M   'P 1'
#
loop_
_entity.id
_entity.type
_entity.pdbx_description
1 polymer ?
#
loop_
_entity_poly.entity_id
_entity_poly.type
_entity_poly.pdbx_seq_one_letter_code
_entity_poly.pdbx_strand_id
1 'polypeptide(L)' 'MAFLLWILAVLIGIWGIVTLVRGQVLLGIVLIIVAFLVGPGGVSVFT' A
#
# COMPACT_ATOMS: atom_id res chain seq x y z
N MET A 1 -6.27 -15.41 -6.31
CA MET A 1 -6.75 -14.36 -5.39
C MET A 1 -5.65 -13.40 -4.98
N ALA A 2 -4.39 -13.81 -5.06
CA ALA A 2 -3.26 -12.94 -4.71
C ALA A 2 -3.21 -11.67 -5.58
N PHE A 3 -3.66 -11.74 -6.82
CA PHE A 3 -3.61 -10.56 -7.68
C PHE A 3 -4.59 -9.47 -7.23
N LEU A 4 -5.68 -9.83 -6.54
CA LEU A 4 -6.57 -8.85 -5.94
C LEU A 4 -5.86 -8.07 -4.83
N LEU A 5 -5.06 -8.76 -4.03
CA LEU A 5 -4.24 -8.12 -3.00
C LEU A 5 -3.21 -7.18 -3.64
N TRP A 6 -2.63 -7.59 -4.76
CA TRP A 6 -1.69 -6.74 -5.50
C TRP A 6 -2.36 -5.47 -6.00
N ILE A 7 -3.57 -5.60 -6.55
CA ILE A 7 -4.32 -4.43 -7.02
C ILE A 7 -4.62 -3.49 -5.86
N LEU A 8 -5.08 -4.02 -4.74
CA LEU A 8 -5.32 -3.21 -3.54
C LEU A 8 -4.06 -2.52 -3.08
N ALA A 9 -2.94 -3.24 -3.03
CA ALA A 9 -1.66 -2.68 -2.61
C ALA A 9 -1.23 -1.53 -3.52
N VAL A 10 -1.39 -1.70 -4.83
CA VAL A 10 -1.04 -0.66 -5.81
C VAL A 10 -1.92 0.58 -5.59
N LEU A 11 -3.22 0.38 -5.41
CA LEU A 11 -4.14 1.50 -5.17
C LEU A 11 -3.79 2.25 -3.89
N ILE A 12 -3.53 1.52 -2.81
CA ILE A 12 -3.13 2.12 -1.54
C ILE A 12 -1.80 2.83 -1.67
N GLY A 13 -0.85 2.23 -2.38
CA GLY A 13 0.47 2.83 -2.61
C GLY A 13 0.38 4.13 -3.39
N ILE A 14 -0.42 4.14 -4.45
CA ILE A 14 -0.64 5.36 -5.24
C ILE A 14 -1.29 6.44 -4.37
N TRP A 15 -2.27 6.07 -3.59
CA TRP A 15 -2.93 6.99 -2.68
C TRP A 15 -1.93 7.56 -1.66
N GLY A 16 -1.05 6.70 -1.13
CA GLY A 16 -0.01 7.15 -0.22
C GLY A 16 0.92 8.17 -0.85
N ILE A 17 1.35 7.91 -2.10
CA ILE A 17 2.21 8.83 -2.84
C ILE A 17 1.51 10.17 -3.06
N VAL A 18 0.25 10.14 -3.48
CA VAL A 18 -0.53 11.37 -3.68
C VAL A 18 -0.65 12.15 -2.37
N THR A 19 -0.90 11.44 -1.27
CA THR A 19 -1.01 12.06 0.05
C THR A 19 0.30 12.72 0.47
N LEU A 20 1.43 12.09 0.18
CA LEU A 20 2.75 12.68 0.44
C LEU A 20 2.92 13.99 -0.31
N VAL A 21 2.59 13.98 -1.60
CA VAL A 21 2.74 15.16 -2.45
C VAL A 21 1.84 16.29 -1.97
N ARG A 22 0.70 15.95 -1.37
CA ARG A 22 -0.24 16.94 -0.85
C ARG A 22 0.21 17.55 0.48
N GLY A 23 1.32 17.11 1.03
CA GLY A 23 1.86 17.66 2.27
C GLY A 23 1.59 16.82 3.50
N GLN A 24 0.84 15.74 3.39
CA GLN A 24 0.56 14.83 4.51
C GLN A 24 1.60 13.72 4.53
N VAL A 25 2.81 14.08 4.92
CA VAL A 25 3.95 13.16 4.87
C VAL A 25 3.72 11.96 5.79
N LEU A 26 3.27 12.21 7.01
CA LEU A 26 3.07 11.14 7.98
C LEU A 26 2.01 10.15 7.49
N LEU A 27 0.88 10.65 7.03
CA LEU A 27 -0.20 9.80 6.53
C LEU A 27 0.22 9.05 5.27
N GLY A 28 0.95 9.71 4.38
CA GLY A 28 1.47 9.07 3.18
C GLY A 28 2.39 7.91 3.50
N ILE A 29 3.29 8.09 4.47
CA ILE A 29 4.20 7.03 4.90
C ILE A 29 3.42 5.86 5.48
N VAL A 30 2.42 6.12 6.32
CA VAL A 30 1.58 5.08 6.90
C VAL A 30 0.87 4.29 5.80
N LEU A 31 0.32 4.97 4.80
CA LEU A 31 -0.35 4.32 3.67
C LEU A 31 0.61 3.44 2.87
N ILE A 32 1.83 3.91 2.66
CA ILE A 32 2.83 3.14 1.94
C ILE A 32 3.21 1.88 2.73
N ILE A 33 3.39 2.01 4.03
CA ILE A 33 3.67 0.86 4.90
C ILE A 33 2.51 -0.14 4.84
N VAL A 34 1.28 0.34 4.92
CA VAL A 34 0.09 -0.53 4.80
C VAL A 34 0.07 -1.23 3.44
N ALA A 35 0.41 -0.52 2.37
CA ALA A 35 0.47 -1.10 1.03
C ALA A 35 1.48 -2.24 0.96
N PHE A 36 2.65 -2.08 1.57
CA PHE A 36 3.65 -3.13 1.61
C PHE A 36 3.19 -4.34 2.44
N LEU A 37 2.46 -4.10 3.53
CA LEU A 37 1.95 -5.19 4.35
C LEU A 37 0.84 -5.95 3.63
N VAL A 38 -0.05 -5.25 2.97
CA VAL A 38 -1.17 -5.87 2.24
C VAL A 38 -0.69 -6.57 0.98
N GLY A 39 0.25 -5.95 0.25
CA GLY A 39 0.78 -6.51 -0.99
C GLY A 39 1.77 -7.64 -0.75
N PRO A 40 3.09 -7.37 -0.79
CA PRO A 40 4.09 -8.44 -0.66
C PRO A 40 3.98 -9.19 0.66
N GLY A 41 3.74 -8.48 1.78
CA GLY A 41 3.61 -9.13 3.07
C GLY A 41 2.39 -10.03 3.17
N GLY A 42 1.24 -9.55 2.71
CA GLY A 42 0.02 -10.34 2.71
C GLY A 42 0.11 -11.55 1.79
N VAL A 43 0.69 -11.37 0.62
CA VAL A 43 0.89 -12.48 -0.32
C VAL A 43 1.83 -13.52 0.28
N SER A 44 2.91 -13.08 0.94
CA SER A 44 3.85 -14.01 1.57
C SER A 44 3.21 -14.81 2.69
N VAL A 45 2.31 -14.20 3.46
CA VAL A 45 1.63 -14.89 4.56
C VAL A 45 0.67 -15.95 4.02
N PHE A 46 -0.02 -15.68 2.91
CA PHE A 46 -1.00 -16.61 2.36
C PHE A 46 -0.42 -17.61 1.37
N THR A 47 0.77 -17.38 0.92
CA THR A 47 1.44 -18.31 0.02
C THR A 47 2.69 -18.92 0.64
#